data_503c2d0fe3bef9f5da38b9ee343a42db
#
_entry.id   503c2d0fe3bef9f5da38b9ee343a42db
#
_cell.length_a   1.000
_cell.length_b   1.000
_cell.length_c   1.000
_cell.angle_alpha   90.00
_cell.angle_beta   90.00
_cell.angle_gamma   90.00
#
_symmetry.space_group_name_H-M   'P 1'
#
loop_
_entity.id
_entity.type
_entity.pdbx_description
1 polymer ?
#
loop_
_entity_poly.entity_id
_entity_poly.type
_entity_poly.pdbx_seq_one_letter_code
_entity_poly.pdbx_strand_id
1 'polypeptide(L)'
;MYHIGDRVVYGIHGVCRIVDEEKSTVDRKTVTFLVLEPVGQEGTRYLVPSHNETAMGKLRPMLSADELETLIQSPEVHSDGWIQDENGRKQLYRELISSGDRVSFLRMLHTLYLHRKSRTAAGRKVHQADENFLRDAEKLLASEISVIMDISHEEAKTYLRNLLGVE
;
A
#
# COMPACT_ATOMS: atom_id res chain seq x y z
N MET A 1 11.00 -7.69 -15.20
CA MET A 1 10.63 -9.12 -15.05
C MET A 1 10.88 -9.55 -13.62
N TYR A 2 9.92 -10.24 -13.00
CA TYR A 2 10.05 -10.71 -11.60
C TYR A 2 10.62 -12.13 -11.56
N HIS A 3 11.44 -12.42 -10.53
CA HIS A 3 12.11 -13.70 -10.35
C HIS A 3 11.86 -14.28 -8.95
N ILE A 4 12.04 -15.58 -8.80
CA ILE A 4 12.00 -16.24 -7.49
C ILE A 4 13.04 -15.59 -6.58
N GLY A 5 12.62 -15.24 -5.37
CA GLY A 5 13.43 -14.53 -4.38
C GLY A 5 13.18 -13.02 -4.34
N ASP A 6 12.58 -12.44 -5.37
CA ASP A 6 12.25 -11.02 -5.38
C ASP A 6 11.19 -10.69 -4.32
N ARG A 7 11.34 -9.52 -3.71
CA ARG A 7 10.31 -8.90 -2.87
C ARG A 7 9.51 -7.92 -3.71
N VAL A 8 8.20 -8.00 -3.59
CA VAL A 8 7.25 -7.15 -4.34
C VAL A 8 6.17 -6.65 -3.39
N VAL A 9 5.51 -5.57 -3.77
CA VAL A 9 4.28 -5.13 -3.08
C VAL A 9 3.10 -5.61 -3.90
N TYR A 10 2.25 -6.44 -3.31
CA TYR A 10 1.09 -7.02 -3.97
C TYR A 10 -0.21 -6.36 -3.52
N GLY A 11 -0.60 -5.29 -4.17
CA GLY A 11 -1.86 -4.58 -3.92
C GLY A 11 -2.10 -4.33 -2.43
N ILE A 12 -3.28 -4.72 -1.95
CA ILE A 12 -3.68 -4.61 -0.54
C ILE A 12 -3.02 -5.65 0.38
N HIS A 13 -2.37 -6.67 -0.19
CA HIS A 13 -1.73 -7.75 0.58
C HIS A 13 -0.35 -7.37 1.12
N GLY A 14 0.17 -6.21 0.71
CA GLY A 14 1.45 -5.68 1.19
C GLY A 14 2.66 -6.38 0.59
N VAL A 15 3.76 -6.41 1.35
CA VAL A 15 5.02 -6.98 0.89
C VAL A 15 4.94 -8.50 0.85
N CYS A 16 5.26 -9.06 -0.31
CA CYS A 16 5.34 -10.49 -0.54
C CYS A 16 6.71 -10.85 -1.12
N ARG A 17 7.11 -12.09 -0.92
CA ARG A 17 8.26 -12.69 -1.59
C ARG A 17 7.78 -13.66 -2.64
N ILE A 18 8.39 -13.64 -3.82
CA ILE A 18 8.16 -14.65 -4.86
C ILE A 18 8.94 -15.89 -4.45
N VAL A 19 8.23 -16.97 -4.11
CA VAL A 19 8.85 -18.18 -3.58
C VAL A 19 8.92 -19.31 -4.57
N ASP A 20 8.06 -19.31 -5.59
CA ASP A 20 8.00 -20.38 -6.59
C ASP A 20 7.34 -19.89 -7.88
N GLU A 21 7.45 -20.71 -8.91
CA GLU A 21 6.74 -20.59 -10.17
C GLU A 21 6.08 -21.94 -10.48
N GLU A 22 4.76 -21.96 -10.50
CA GLU A 22 3.99 -23.19 -10.73
C GLU A 22 3.31 -23.19 -12.09
N LYS A 23 3.26 -24.35 -12.73
CA LYS A 23 2.51 -24.56 -13.96
C LYS A 23 1.28 -25.41 -13.69
N SER A 24 0.16 -24.97 -14.19
CA SER A 24 -1.12 -25.69 -14.07
C SER A 24 -1.83 -25.70 -15.41
N THR A 25 -2.67 -26.69 -15.61
CA THR A 25 -3.53 -26.77 -16.81
C THR A 25 -4.89 -26.22 -16.48
N VAL A 26 -5.24 -25.09 -17.11
CA VAL A 26 -6.56 -24.46 -17.03
C VAL A 26 -7.14 -24.41 -18.44
N ASP A 27 -8.36 -24.92 -18.60
CA ASP A 27 -9.06 -24.98 -19.89
C ASP A 27 -8.20 -25.56 -21.05
N ARG A 28 -7.48 -26.65 -20.77
CA ARG A 28 -6.56 -27.35 -21.69
C ARG A 28 -5.34 -26.52 -22.14
N LYS A 29 -5.06 -25.39 -21.45
CA LYS A 29 -3.86 -24.57 -21.69
C LYS A 29 -2.97 -24.61 -20.45
N THR A 30 -1.67 -24.69 -20.69
CA THR A 30 -0.69 -24.54 -19.59
C THR A 30 -0.58 -23.09 -19.18
N VAL A 31 -0.86 -22.82 -17.93
CA VAL A 31 -0.77 -21.49 -17.32
C VAL A 31 0.33 -21.49 -16.27
N THR A 32 1.18 -20.48 -16.30
CA THR A 32 2.23 -20.27 -15.31
C THR A 32 1.76 -19.27 -14.25
N PHE A 33 1.95 -19.61 -12.99
CA PHE A 33 1.64 -18.76 -11.84
C PHE A 33 2.90 -18.43 -11.08
N LEU A 34 3.05 -17.17 -10.70
CA LEU A 34 3.99 -16.78 -9.66
C LEU A 34 3.35 -17.08 -8.29
N VAL A 35 4.10 -17.75 -7.42
CA VAL A 35 3.66 -18.05 -6.06
C VAL A 35 4.26 -17.02 -5.13
N LEU A 36 3.41 -16.24 -4.49
CA LEU A 36 3.79 -15.19 -3.55
C LEU A 36 3.47 -15.61 -2.12
N GLU A 37 4.38 -15.33 -1.21
CA GLU A 37 4.18 -15.53 0.23
C GLU A 37 4.33 -14.18 0.94
N PRO A 38 3.29 -13.72 1.68
CA PRO A 38 3.38 -12.47 2.44
C PRO A 38 4.47 -12.54 3.49
N VAL A 39 5.24 -11.47 3.61
CA VAL A 39 6.28 -11.37 4.65
C VAL A 39 5.62 -11.36 6.04
N GLY A 40 6.04 -12.27 6.92
CA GLY A 40 5.50 -12.40 8.26
C GLY A 40 4.21 -13.22 8.40
N GLN A 41 3.71 -13.81 7.30
CA GLN A 41 2.52 -14.68 7.32
C GLN A 41 2.86 -16.04 6.70
N GLU A 42 3.49 -16.88 7.49
CA GLU A 42 3.82 -18.24 7.06
C GLU A 42 2.56 -19.05 6.71
N GLY A 43 2.64 -19.82 5.62
CA GLY A 43 1.57 -20.69 5.17
C GLY A 43 0.49 -20.02 4.29
N THR A 44 0.50 -18.70 4.16
CA THR A 44 -0.37 -18.00 3.21
C THR A 44 0.32 -17.88 1.87
N ARG A 45 -0.37 -18.23 0.79
CA ARG A 45 0.16 -18.14 -0.57
C ARG A 45 -0.84 -17.51 -1.52
N TYR A 46 -0.34 -16.67 -2.41
CA TYR A 46 -1.11 -16.09 -3.50
C TYR A 46 -0.55 -16.59 -4.82
N LEU A 47 -1.45 -16.99 -5.72
CA LEU A 47 -1.10 -17.40 -7.07
C LEU A 47 -1.45 -16.28 -8.04
N VAL A 48 -0.45 -15.77 -8.74
CA VAL A 48 -0.63 -14.68 -9.71
C VAL A 48 -0.34 -15.22 -11.10
N PRO A 49 -1.35 -15.28 -11.99
CA PRO A 49 -1.14 -15.78 -13.35
C PRO A 49 -0.23 -14.81 -14.13
N SER A 50 0.93 -15.29 -14.54
CA SER A 50 1.96 -14.46 -15.16
C SER A 50 1.60 -13.93 -16.56
N HIS A 51 0.60 -14.53 -17.22
CA HIS A 51 0.10 -14.10 -18.52
C HIS A 51 -1.03 -13.06 -18.42
N ASN A 52 -1.55 -12.78 -17.23
CA ASN A 52 -2.65 -11.86 -17.02
C ASN A 52 -2.10 -10.47 -16.63
N GLU A 53 -2.19 -9.53 -17.55
CA GLU A 53 -1.69 -8.17 -17.36
C GLU A 53 -2.35 -7.45 -16.18
N THR A 54 -3.65 -7.66 -15.96
CA THR A 54 -4.38 -7.07 -14.84
C THR A 54 -3.88 -7.61 -13.50
N ALA A 55 -3.66 -8.92 -13.41
CA ALA A 55 -3.13 -9.55 -12.21
C ALA A 55 -1.68 -9.13 -11.94
N MET A 56 -0.85 -9.13 -12.98
CA MET A 56 0.55 -8.71 -12.89
C MET A 56 0.68 -7.21 -12.58
N GLY A 57 -0.26 -6.39 -13.03
CA GLY A 57 -0.31 -4.96 -12.74
C GLY A 57 -0.53 -4.61 -11.26
N LYS A 58 -0.95 -5.58 -10.45
CA LYS A 58 -1.08 -5.41 -8.98
C LYS A 58 0.25 -5.60 -8.25
N LEU A 59 1.26 -6.11 -8.93
CA LEU A 59 2.60 -6.25 -8.39
C LEU A 59 3.39 -4.96 -8.63
N ARG A 60 4.07 -4.48 -7.59
CA ARG A 60 4.94 -3.31 -7.65
C ARG A 60 6.31 -3.68 -7.10
N PRO A 61 7.40 -3.16 -7.69
CA PRO A 61 8.72 -3.32 -7.11
C PRO A 61 8.82 -2.58 -5.77
N MET A 62 9.68 -3.08 -4.89
CA MET A 62 10.06 -2.37 -3.67
C MET A 62 10.85 -1.11 -4.03
N LEU A 63 10.58 -0.02 -3.31
CA LEU A 63 11.43 1.17 -3.37
C LEU A 63 12.62 1.03 -2.42
N SER A 64 13.71 1.73 -2.70
CA SER A 64 14.75 1.94 -1.71
C SER A 64 14.28 2.93 -0.63
N ALA A 65 14.98 2.97 0.50
CA ALA A 65 14.67 3.93 1.58
C ALA A 65 14.72 5.38 1.07
N ASP A 66 15.75 5.72 0.27
CA ASP A 66 15.92 7.06 -0.28
C ASP A 66 14.82 7.42 -1.29
N GLU A 67 14.45 6.50 -2.16
CA GLU A 67 13.33 6.69 -3.10
C GLU A 67 12.01 6.93 -2.38
N LEU A 68 11.75 6.13 -1.35
CA LEU A 68 10.53 6.27 -0.54
C LEU A 68 10.49 7.60 0.20
N GLU A 69 11.57 7.99 0.83
CA GLU A 69 11.69 9.27 1.56
C GLU A 69 11.48 10.46 0.61
N THR A 70 12.13 10.45 -0.55
CA THR A 70 11.96 11.47 -1.58
C THR A 70 10.51 11.57 -2.03
N LEU A 71 9.85 10.43 -2.22
CA LEU A 71 8.45 10.37 -2.63
C LEU A 71 7.52 10.94 -1.55
N ILE A 72 7.69 10.54 -0.29
CA ILE A 72 6.87 11.02 0.82
C ILE A 72 7.02 12.54 1.02
N GLN A 73 8.22 13.07 0.81
CA GLN A 73 8.51 14.51 0.94
C GLN A 73 8.15 15.34 -0.29
N SER A 74 7.66 14.72 -1.36
CA SER A 74 7.32 15.45 -2.58
C SER A 74 6.18 16.45 -2.35
N PRO A 75 6.19 17.62 -3.03
CA PRO A 75 5.14 18.63 -2.88
C PRO A 75 3.73 18.11 -3.22
N GLU A 76 3.62 17.19 -4.15
CA GLU A 76 2.34 16.58 -4.53
C GLU A 76 1.69 15.82 -3.38
N VAL A 77 2.47 15.07 -2.61
CA VAL A 77 1.98 14.35 -1.43
C VAL A 77 1.44 15.30 -0.37
N HIS A 78 2.06 16.47 -0.20
CA HIS A 78 1.68 17.48 0.78
C HIS A 78 0.63 18.47 0.28
N SER A 79 0.11 18.29 -0.92
CA SER A 79 -0.98 19.11 -1.46
C SER A 79 -2.34 18.72 -0.88
N ASP A 80 -3.29 19.69 -0.89
CA ASP A 80 -4.66 19.41 -0.46
C ASP A 80 -5.35 18.42 -1.40
N GLY A 81 -5.92 17.39 -0.83
CA GLY A 81 -6.62 16.33 -1.55
C GLY A 81 -7.98 15.98 -0.96
N TRP A 82 -8.51 16.82 -0.07
CA TRP A 82 -9.79 16.54 0.55
C TRP A 82 -10.96 16.59 -0.44
N ILE A 83 -11.81 15.56 -0.40
CA ILE A 83 -13.02 15.44 -1.22
C ILE A 83 -14.22 15.51 -0.28
N GLN A 84 -15.07 16.54 -0.48
CA GLN A 84 -16.23 16.78 0.37
C GLN A 84 -17.31 15.71 0.24
N ASP A 85 -17.57 15.22 -0.97
CA ASP A 85 -18.56 14.17 -1.19
C ASP A 85 -18.09 12.84 -0.56
N GLU A 86 -18.79 12.37 0.47
CA GLU A 86 -18.42 11.18 1.23
C GLU A 86 -18.40 9.92 0.35
N ASN A 87 -19.38 9.73 -0.51
CA ASN A 87 -19.45 8.56 -1.38
C ASN A 87 -18.35 8.57 -2.44
N GLY A 88 -18.10 9.70 -3.06
CA GLY A 88 -17.01 9.89 -4.01
C GLY A 88 -15.65 9.69 -3.36
N ARG A 89 -15.48 10.17 -2.13
CA ARG A 89 -14.26 9.97 -1.34
C ARG A 89 -14.00 8.51 -1.03
N LYS A 90 -15.03 7.78 -0.57
CA LYS A 90 -14.93 6.34 -0.29
C LYS A 90 -14.55 5.54 -1.54
N GLN A 91 -15.18 5.85 -2.66
CA GLN A 91 -14.88 5.17 -3.93
C GLN A 91 -13.45 5.42 -4.37
N LEU A 92 -13.01 6.67 -4.38
CA LEU A 92 -11.63 7.02 -4.76
C LEU A 92 -10.60 6.35 -3.85
N TYR A 93 -10.82 6.32 -2.55
CA TYR A 93 -9.87 5.72 -1.61
C TYR A 93 -9.75 4.21 -1.81
N ARG A 94 -10.83 3.52 -2.09
CA ARG A 94 -10.80 2.09 -2.44
C ARG A 94 -9.98 1.84 -3.71
N GLU A 95 -10.15 2.66 -4.72
CA GLU A 95 -9.40 2.59 -5.97
C GLU A 95 -7.90 2.85 -5.74
N LEU A 96 -7.55 3.85 -4.94
CA LEU A 96 -6.16 4.21 -4.65
C LEU A 96 -5.42 3.11 -3.87
N ILE A 97 -6.07 2.44 -2.93
CA ILE A 97 -5.47 1.35 -2.17
C ILE A 97 -5.02 0.20 -3.09
N SER A 98 -5.79 -0.06 -4.15
CA SER A 98 -5.50 -1.15 -5.10
C SER A 98 -4.72 -0.73 -6.35
N SER A 99 -4.65 0.57 -6.66
CA SER A 99 -4.15 1.06 -7.96
C SER A 99 -2.64 0.97 -8.15
N GLY A 100 -1.89 0.97 -7.09
CA GLY A 100 -0.42 1.07 -7.17
C GLY A 100 0.12 2.49 -7.41
N ASP A 101 -0.72 3.49 -7.51
CA ASP A 101 -0.32 4.90 -7.59
C ASP A 101 0.12 5.39 -6.20
N ARG A 102 1.44 5.36 -5.97
CA ARG A 102 2.02 5.69 -4.67
C ARG A 102 1.86 7.14 -4.29
N VAL A 103 1.97 8.06 -5.24
CA VAL A 103 1.84 9.50 -4.98
C VAL A 103 0.43 9.81 -4.52
N SER A 104 -0.58 9.37 -5.24
CA SER A 104 -1.98 9.57 -4.89
C SER A 104 -2.34 8.88 -3.58
N PHE A 105 -1.80 7.70 -3.32
CA PHE A 105 -1.99 6.97 -2.07
C PHE A 105 -1.41 7.72 -0.86
N LEU A 106 -0.18 8.22 -0.97
CA LEU A 106 0.48 9.00 0.08
C LEU A 106 -0.22 10.34 0.30
N ARG A 107 -0.68 11.00 -0.77
CA ARG A 107 -1.46 12.22 -0.69
C ARG A 107 -2.78 11.99 0.06
N MET A 108 -3.47 10.91 -0.24
CA MET A 108 -4.67 10.48 0.48
C MET A 108 -4.39 10.31 1.98
N LEU A 109 -3.33 9.61 2.32
CA LEU A 109 -2.94 9.36 3.70
C LEU A 109 -2.62 10.67 4.44
N HIS A 110 -1.84 11.54 3.83
CA HIS A 110 -1.53 12.87 4.37
C HIS A 110 -2.81 13.69 4.60
N THR A 111 -3.69 13.72 3.60
CA THR A 111 -4.99 14.41 3.67
C THR A 111 -5.85 13.89 4.83
N LEU A 112 -5.92 12.58 5.00
CA LEU A 112 -6.68 11.95 6.09
C LEU A 112 -6.11 12.30 7.48
N TYR A 113 -4.80 12.33 7.63
CA TYR A 113 -4.17 12.78 8.88
C TYR A 113 -4.52 14.22 9.22
N LEU A 114 -4.42 15.14 8.24
CA LEU A 114 -4.75 16.54 8.43
C LEU A 114 -6.22 16.72 8.77
N HIS A 115 -7.10 16.01 8.10
CA HIS A 115 -8.53 16.04 8.37
C HIS A 115 -8.85 15.56 9.79
N ARG A 116 -8.26 14.43 10.21
CA ARG A 116 -8.41 13.92 11.59
C ARG A 116 -7.94 14.93 12.61
N LYS A 117 -6.77 15.52 12.41
CA LYS A 117 -6.21 16.54 13.29
C LYS A 117 -7.12 17.75 13.43
N SER A 118 -7.63 18.25 12.29
CA SER A 118 -8.56 19.38 12.26
C SER A 118 -9.87 19.09 12.97
N ARG A 119 -10.47 17.93 12.74
CA ARG A 119 -11.72 17.52 13.39
C ARG A 119 -11.53 17.35 14.91
N THR A 120 -10.47 16.71 15.33
CA THR A 120 -10.14 16.51 16.74
C THR A 120 -9.91 17.85 17.46
N ALA A 121 -9.18 18.78 16.85
CA ALA A 121 -8.96 20.12 17.39
C ALA A 121 -10.26 20.92 17.54
N ALA A 122 -11.24 20.69 16.68
CA ALA A 122 -12.56 21.31 16.75
C ALA A 122 -13.54 20.57 17.68
N GLY A 123 -13.10 19.54 18.39
CA GLY A 123 -13.94 18.70 19.27
C GLY A 123 -14.95 17.84 18.51
N ARG A 124 -14.71 17.57 17.23
CA ARG A 124 -15.59 16.77 16.37
C ARG A 124 -15.01 15.38 16.15
N LYS A 125 -15.90 14.39 15.94
CA LYS A 125 -15.51 13.03 15.56
C LYS A 125 -15.22 12.94 14.08
N VAL A 126 -14.29 12.07 13.72
CA VAL A 126 -14.03 11.67 12.33
C VAL A 126 -15.03 10.59 11.92
N HIS A 127 -15.48 10.60 10.67
CA HIS A 127 -16.32 9.53 10.16
C HIS A 127 -15.59 8.18 10.23
N GLN A 128 -16.32 7.14 10.62
CA GLN A 128 -15.74 5.81 10.80
C GLN A 128 -15.09 5.27 9.53
N ALA A 129 -15.64 5.55 8.37
CA ALA A 129 -15.06 5.14 7.10
C ALA A 129 -13.68 5.78 6.86
N ASP A 130 -13.52 7.07 7.18
CA ASP A 130 -12.24 7.78 7.05
C ASP A 130 -11.21 7.25 8.05
N GLU A 131 -11.60 6.97 9.27
CA GLU A 131 -10.73 6.31 10.26
C GLU A 131 -10.26 4.92 9.79
N ASN A 132 -11.14 4.15 9.21
CA ASN A 132 -10.82 2.83 8.67
C ASN A 132 -9.81 2.92 7.52
N PHE A 133 -10.03 3.84 6.57
CA PHE A 133 -9.08 4.07 5.46
C PHE A 133 -7.71 4.54 5.96
N LEU A 134 -7.69 5.46 6.92
CA LEU A 134 -6.45 5.94 7.52
C LEU A 134 -5.66 4.79 8.18
N ARG A 135 -6.32 4.01 9.01
CA ARG A 135 -5.72 2.86 9.68
C ARG A 135 -5.18 1.83 8.70
N ASP A 136 -5.98 1.46 7.70
CA ASP A 136 -5.61 0.43 6.73
C ASP A 136 -4.47 0.91 5.82
N ALA A 137 -4.50 2.15 5.37
CA ALA A 137 -3.45 2.76 4.57
C ALA A 137 -2.13 2.90 5.36
N GLU A 138 -2.21 3.38 6.59
CA GLU A 138 -1.04 3.48 7.48
C GLU A 138 -0.40 2.11 7.73
N LYS A 139 -1.21 1.10 8.03
CA LYS A 139 -0.75 -0.26 8.25
C LYS A 139 -0.03 -0.82 7.02
N LEU A 140 -0.57 -0.60 5.84
CA LEU A 140 0.01 -1.08 4.58
C LEU A 140 1.38 -0.44 4.32
N LEU A 141 1.48 0.89 4.45
CA LEU A 141 2.74 1.61 4.29
C LEU A 141 3.75 1.29 5.39
N ALA A 142 3.32 1.19 6.64
CA ALA A 142 4.20 0.82 7.74
C ALA A 142 4.80 -0.58 7.54
N SER A 143 4.04 -1.52 7.00
CA SER A 143 4.53 -2.85 6.64
C SER A 143 5.63 -2.78 5.57
N GLU A 144 5.44 -1.96 4.54
CA GLU A 144 6.44 -1.75 3.50
C GLU A 144 7.71 -1.08 4.05
N ILE A 145 7.57 -0.01 4.82
CA ILE A 145 8.68 0.71 5.45
C ILE A 145 9.46 -0.21 6.40
N SER A 146 8.75 -1.00 7.18
CA SER A 146 9.35 -1.98 8.10
C SER A 146 10.29 -2.95 7.39
N VAL A 147 9.90 -3.43 6.21
CA VAL A 147 10.74 -4.33 5.39
C VAL A 147 11.91 -3.58 4.74
N ILE A 148 11.66 -2.39 4.17
CA ILE A 148 12.68 -1.58 3.49
C ILE A 148 13.79 -1.18 4.46
N MET A 149 13.45 -0.76 5.66
CA MET A 149 14.37 -0.18 6.65
C MET A 149 14.81 -1.15 7.75
N ASP A 150 14.24 -2.34 7.78
CA ASP A 150 14.48 -3.35 8.83
C ASP A 150 14.22 -2.80 10.24
N ILE A 151 13.05 -2.22 10.42
CA ILE A 151 12.55 -1.64 11.68
C ILE A 151 11.20 -2.24 12.06
N SER A 152 10.77 -2.01 13.30
CA SER A 152 9.45 -2.45 13.76
C SER A 152 8.31 -1.70 13.07
N HIS A 153 7.10 -2.26 13.10
CA HIS A 153 5.90 -1.58 12.60
C HIS A 153 5.64 -0.25 13.32
N GLU A 154 5.85 -0.19 14.64
CA GLU A 154 5.65 1.05 15.40
C GLU A 154 6.68 2.12 15.03
N GLU A 155 7.93 1.73 14.88
CA GLU A 155 8.98 2.62 14.37
C GLU A 155 8.68 3.11 12.95
N ALA A 156 8.15 2.23 12.10
CA ALA A 156 7.75 2.58 10.74
C ALA A 156 6.60 3.59 10.70
N LYS A 157 5.60 3.44 11.56
CA LYS A 157 4.52 4.42 11.69
C LYS A 157 5.03 5.78 12.14
N THR A 158 5.89 5.81 13.14
CA THR A 158 6.50 7.06 13.64
C THR A 158 7.32 7.74 12.54
N TYR A 159 8.12 6.98 11.82
CA TYR A 159 8.91 7.46 10.68
C TYR A 159 8.02 8.10 9.60
N LEU A 160 6.95 7.39 9.22
CA LEU A 160 6.00 7.86 8.21
C LEU A 160 5.32 9.17 8.63
N ARG A 161 4.83 9.24 9.87
CA ARG A 161 4.16 10.43 10.41
C ARG A 161 5.09 11.63 10.47
N ASN A 162 6.34 11.41 10.87
CA ASN A 162 7.36 12.47 10.91
C ASN A 162 7.64 13.02 9.50
N LEU A 163 7.81 12.16 8.50
CA LEU A 163 8.04 12.59 7.12
C LEU A 163 6.82 13.34 6.53
N LEU A 164 5.62 12.93 6.88
CA LEU A 164 4.39 13.61 6.47
C LEU A 164 4.13 14.90 7.25
N GLY A 165 4.86 15.15 8.33
CA GLY A 165 4.70 16.34 9.16
C GLY A 165 3.37 16.39 9.93
N VAL A 166 2.82 15.24 10.29
CA VAL A 166 1.51 15.11 10.94
C VAL A 166 1.57 14.70 12.40
N GLU A 167 2.76 14.61 12.95
CA GLU A 167 3.00 14.31 14.35
C GLU A 167 3.54 15.52 15.12
#